data_a9831a8a37b0abc613fd8b4c6a3472ec
#
_entry.id   a9831a8a37b0abc613fd8b4c6a3472ec
#
_cell.length_a   1.000
_cell.length_b   1.000
_cell.length_c   1.000
_cell.angle_alpha   90.00
_cell.angle_beta   90.00
_cell.angle_gamma   90.00
#
_symmetry.space_group_name_H-M   'P 1'
#
loop_
_entity.id
_entity.type
_entity.pdbx_description
1 polymer ?
#
loop_
_entity_poly.entity_id
_entity_poly.type
_entity_poly.pdbx_seq_one_letter_code
_entity_poly.pdbx_strand_id
1 'polypeptide(L)'
;FTPVLKVLLYIVGLVVVGTKFFDLHFRKYQTIDNMEHCNSLSQKSCLYGLIISVGMIFSIAGNLGGEFLSILDPIILELALTSRGGYAAIFALIGFTLTLISARYELVSLKVLGWLGIGFVLLSFIYTGHSQKSGILAQILLLFHLICVAFWLGSFIPLYNMCSSAK
;
A
#
# COMPACT_ATOMS: atom_id res chain seq x y z
N PHE A 1 14.55 7.76 10.73
CA PHE A 1 13.20 7.15 10.74
C PHE A 1 12.60 6.99 9.33
N THR A 2 12.74 7.97 8.44
CA THR A 2 12.14 7.94 7.10
C THR A 2 12.46 6.70 6.25
N PRO A 3 13.71 6.18 6.18
CA PRO A 3 14.00 4.96 5.42
C PRO A 3 13.26 3.72 5.95
N VAL A 4 13.16 3.59 7.27
CA VAL A 4 12.46 2.46 7.90
C VAL A 4 10.97 2.51 7.58
N LEU A 5 10.34 3.68 7.70
CA LEU A 5 8.92 3.86 7.34
C LEU A 5 8.66 3.56 5.87
N LYS A 6 9.58 3.92 4.97
CA LYS A 6 9.47 3.56 3.55
C LYS A 6 9.48 2.05 3.35
N VAL A 7 10.40 1.33 3.97
CA VAL A 7 10.47 -0.14 3.86
C VAL A 7 9.18 -0.77 4.39
N LEU A 8 8.69 -0.32 5.54
CA LEU A 8 7.43 -0.81 6.11
C LEU A 8 6.24 -0.52 5.18
N LEU A 9 6.18 0.67 4.58
CA LEU A 9 5.15 1.04 3.61
C LEU A 9 5.16 0.12 2.39
N TYR A 10 6.37 -0.20 1.86
CA TYR A 10 6.52 -1.15 0.75
C TYR A 10 6.01 -2.54 1.13
N ILE A 11 6.43 -3.07 2.27
CA ILE A 11 6.00 -4.41 2.72
C ILE A 11 4.49 -4.48 2.83
N VAL A 12 3.89 -3.54 3.55
CA VAL A 12 2.44 -3.51 3.79
C VAL A 12 1.67 -3.31 2.49
N GLY A 13 2.11 -2.40 1.64
CA GLY A 13 1.46 -2.13 0.36
C GLY A 13 1.55 -3.31 -0.60
N LEU A 14 2.71 -3.98 -0.68
CA LEU A 14 2.87 -5.19 -1.51
C LEU A 14 1.97 -6.33 -1.03
N VAL A 15 1.81 -6.49 0.29
CA VAL A 15 0.87 -7.49 0.85
C VAL A 15 -0.56 -7.16 0.44
N VAL A 16 -1.00 -5.90 0.57
CA VAL A 16 -2.36 -5.47 0.18
C VAL A 16 -2.61 -5.72 -1.31
N VAL A 17 -1.70 -5.26 -2.16
CA VAL A 17 -1.80 -5.42 -3.61
C VAL A 17 -1.81 -6.91 -3.98
N GLY A 18 -0.87 -7.68 -3.44
CA GLY A 18 -0.73 -9.10 -3.78
C GLY A 18 -1.89 -9.96 -3.30
N THR A 19 -2.42 -9.72 -2.11
CA THR A 19 -3.60 -10.43 -1.58
C THR A 19 -4.83 -10.18 -2.47
N LYS A 20 -5.01 -8.96 -2.99
CA LYS A 20 -6.11 -8.65 -3.92
C LYS A 20 -5.94 -9.33 -5.28
N PHE A 21 -4.73 -9.37 -5.82
CA PHE A 21 -4.45 -10.11 -7.06
C PHE A 21 -4.63 -11.62 -6.87
N PHE A 22 -4.23 -12.15 -5.72
CA PHE A 22 -4.44 -13.55 -5.38
C PHE A 22 -5.94 -13.88 -5.31
N ASP A 23 -6.73 -13.08 -4.59
CA ASP A 23 -8.18 -13.27 -4.51
C ASP A 23 -8.83 -13.24 -5.90
N LEU A 24 -8.40 -12.34 -6.78
CA LEU A 24 -8.92 -12.26 -8.15
C LEU A 24 -8.67 -13.55 -8.95
N HIS A 25 -7.46 -14.09 -8.91
CA HIS A 25 -7.06 -15.23 -9.74
C HIS A 25 -7.53 -16.57 -9.18
N PHE A 26 -7.47 -16.73 -7.86
CA PHE A 26 -7.70 -18.00 -7.19
C PHE A 26 -9.04 -18.11 -6.46
N ARG A 27 -9.92 -17.10 -6.57
CA ARG A 27 -11.20 -17.07 -5.87
C ARG A 27 -12.03 -18.33 -6.03
N LYS A 28 -11.99 -18.95 -7.23
CA LYS A 28 -12.75 -20.18 -7.53
C LYS A 28 -12.24 -21.40 -6.78
N TYR A 29 -11.00 -21.36 -6.32
CA TYR A 29 -10.31 -22.49 -5.67
C TYR A 29 -10.17 -22.29 -4.17
N GLN A 30 -10.58 -21.12 -3.65
CA GLN A 30 -10.49 -20.80 -2.23
C GLN A 30 -11.69 -21.33 -1.46
N THR A 31 -11.44 -21.81 -0.24
CA THR A 31 -12.49 -22.05 0.75
C THR A 31 -13.01 -20.72 1.32
N ILE A 32 -14.20 -20.72 1.92
CA ILE A 32 -14.80 -19.54 2.55
C ILE A 32 -13.84 -19.01 3.64
N ASP A 33 -13.30 -19.89 4.48
CA ASP A 33 -12.36 -19.53 5.55
C ASP A 33 -11.10 -18.86 5.01
N ASN A 34 -10.56 -19.33 3.88
CA ASN A 34 -9.39 -18.71 3.27
C ASN A 34 -9.71 -17.32 2.70
N MET A 35 -10.89 -17.14 2.11
CA MET A 35 -11.33 -15.82 1.63
C MET A 35 -11.49 -14.81 2.77
N GLU A 36 -12.07 -15.23 3.90
CA GLU A 36 -12.18 -14.40 5.10
C GLU A 36 -10.80 -14.04 5.66
N HIS A 37 -9.89 -15.00 5.68
CA HIS A 37 -8.52 -14.77 6.14
C HIS A 37 -7.78 -13.76 5.24
N CYS A 38 -7.90 -13.89 3.91
CA CYS A 38 -7.34 -12.95 2.94
C CYS A 38 -7.93 -11.54 3.14
N ASN A 39 -9.24 -11.45 3.36
CA ASN A 39 -9.91 -10.17 3.59
C ASN A 39 -9.46 -9.52 4.91
N SER A 40 -9.36 -10.31 6.00
CA SER A 40 -8.83 -9.85 7.29
C SER A 40 -7.39 -9.37 7.18
N LEU A 41 -6.52 -10.12 6.46
CA LEU A 41 -5.14 -9.74 6.21
C LEU A 41 -5.06 -8.41 5.45
N SER A 42 -5.85 -8.26 4.39
CA SER A 42 -5.93 -7.02 3.62
C SER A 42 -6.37 -5.83 4.48
N GLN A 43 -7.41 -6.00 5.31
CA GLN A 43 -7.90 -4.94 6.21
C GLN A 43 -6.85 -4.52 7.24
N LYS A 44 -6.21 -5.48 7.91
CA LYS A 44 -5.15 -5.21 8.90
C LYS A 44 -3.97 -4.49 8.25
N SER A 45 -3.55 -4.97 7.08
CA SER A 45 -2.46 -4.34 6.32
C SER A 45 -2.82 -2.92 5.89
N CYS A 46 -4.05 -2.65 5.46
CA CYS A 46 -4.49 -1.29 5.16
C CYS A 46 -4.42 -0.37 6.38
N LEU A 47 -4.85 -0.84 7.57
CA LEU A 47 -4.76 -0.06 8.80
C LEU A 47 -3.30 0.28 9.15
N TYR A 48 -2.39 -0.69 9.09
CA TYR A 48 -0.96 -0.43 9.29
C TYR A 48 -0.43 0.54 8.23
N GLY A 49 -0.84 0.39 6.97
CA GLY A 49 -0.46 1.30 5.88
C GLY A 49 -0.88 2.75 6.14
N LEU A 50 -2.09 2.96 6.67
CA LEU A 50 -2.56 4.29 7.07
C LEU A 50 -1.68 4.90 8.16
N ILE A 51 -1.41 4.15 9.23
CA ILE A 51 -0.56 4.61 10.34
C ILE A 51 0.85 4.96 9.84
N ILE A 52 1.45 4.09 9.01
CA ILE A 52 2.79 4.30 8.46
C ILE A 52 2.80 5.54 7.54
N SER A 53 1.77 5.74 6.72
CA SER A 53 1.68 6.89 5.81
C SER A 53 1.59 8.21 6.58
N VAL A 54 0.81 8.26 7.66
CA VAL A 54 0.77 9.42 8.57
C VAL A 54 2.15 9.62 9.21
N GLY A 55 2.77 8.56 9.72
CA GLY A 55 4.11 8.62 10.30
C GLY A 55 5.16 9.12 9.31
N MET A 56 5.02 8.81 8.00
CA MET A 56 5.89 9.37 6.96
C MET A 56 5.77 10.89 6.84
N ILE A 57 4.56 11.46 6.88
CA ILE A 57 4.37 12.90 6.82
C ILE A 57 5.05 13.57 8.02
N PHE A 58 4.85 13.02 9.23
CA PHE A 58 5.53 13.50 10.44
C PHE A 58 7.05 13.42 10.32
N SER A 59 7.56 12.31 9.80
CA SER A 59 9.02 12.12 9.63
C SER A 59 9.60 13.07 8.61
N ILE A 60 8.87 13.41 7.55
CA ILE A 60 9.32 14.37 6.53
C ILE A 60 9.32 15.78 7.11
N ALA A 61 8.26 16.20 7.80
CA ALA A 61 8.17 17.50 8.44
C ALA A 61 9.26 17.68 9.50
N GLY A 62 9.49 16.68 10.35
CA GLY A 62 10.56 16.71 11.35
C GLY A 62 11.96 16.81 10.77
N ASN A 63 12.20 16.14 9.61
CA ASN A 63 13.49 16.27 8.91
C ASN A 63 13.68 17.66 8.25
N LEU A 64 12.61 18.33 7.83
CA LEU A 64 12.68 19.66 7.25
C LEU A 64 12.86 20.75 8.29
N GLY A 65 12.16 20.64 9.42
CA GLY A 65 12.21 21.64 10.47
C GLY A 65 13.25 21.39 11.57
N GLY A 66 13.90 20.23 11.55
CA GLY A 66 14.92 19.85 12.54
C GLY A 66 14.38 19.39 13.89
N GLU A 67 13.08 19.54 14.13
CA GLU A 67 12.41 19.15 15.38
C GLU A 67 11.15 18.34 15.10
N PHE A 68 10.78 17.46 16.05
CA PHE A 68 9.60 16.62 15.90
C PHE A 68 8.29 17.44 15.85
N LEU A 69 8.23 18.56 16.56
CA LEU A 69 7.07 19.45 16.61
C LEU A 69 6.95 20.39 15.40
N SER A 70 7.91 20.36 14.48
CA SER A 70 7.89 21.18 13.26
C SER A 70 6.67 20.92 12.36
N ILE A 71 5.95 19.82 12.56
CA ILE A 71 4.69 19.56 11.85
C ILE A 71 3.57 20.56 12.23
N LEU A 72 3.69 21.23 13.39
CA LEU A 72 2.74 22.25 13.83
C LEU A 72 2.96 23.59 13.12
N ASP A 73 4.10 23.78 12.45
CA ASP A 73 4.37 24.94 11.62
C ASP A 73 3.68 24.75 10.25
N PRO A 74 2.71 25.61 9.89
CA PRO A 74 1.98 25.50 8.62
C PRO A 74 2.89 25.54 7.39
N ILE A 75 3.98 26.31 7.43
CA ILE A 75 4.93 26.43 6.31
C ILE A 75 5.69 25.13 6.12
N ILE A 76 6.17 24.52 7.21
CA ILE A 76 6.89 23.26 7.17
C ILE A 76 5.96 22.12 6.76
N LEU A 77 4.72 22.14 7.24
CA LEU A 77 3.72 21.13 6.84
C LEU A 77 3.39 21.23 5.34
N GLU A 78 3.18 22.45 4.82
CA GLU A 78 2.95 22.65 3.39
C GLU A 78 4.14 22.15 2.56
N LEU A 79 5.37 22.48 2.97
CA LEU A 79 6.58 22.02 2.30
C LEU A 79 6.74 20.49 2.38
N ALA A 80 6.39 19.88 3.50
CA ALA A 80 6.40 18.43 3.67
C ALA A 80 5.41 17.75 2.73
N LEU A 81 4.16 18.25 2.67
CA LEU A 81 3.09 17.68 1.85
C LEU A 81 3.36 17.86 0.35
N THR A 82 3.94 18.97 -0.07
CA THR A 82 4.29 19.27 -1.47
C THR A 82 5.59 18.62 -1.92
N SER A 83 6.34 18.01 -0.98
CA SER A 83 7.52 17.20 -1.30
C SER A 83 7.14 15.90 -2.03
N ARG A 84 8.11 15.30 -2.72
CA ARG A 84 7.90 13.97 -3.37
C ARG A 84 7.47 12.90 -2.37
N GLY A 85 8.07 12.91 -1.18
CA GLY A 85 7.71 12.00 -0.10
C GLY A 85 6.30 12.27 0.43
N GLY A 86 5.89 13.53 0.48
CA GLY A 86 4.54 13.95 0.86
C GLY A 86 3.49 13.46 -0.14
N TYR A 87 3.71 13.67 -1.43
CA TYR A 87 2.81 13.10 -2.47
C TYR A 87 2.72 11.59 -2.37
N ALA A 88 3.84 10.88 -2.17
CA ALA A 88 3.83 9.45 -1.97
C ALA A 88 2.99 9.03 -0.77
N ALA A 89 3.12 9.73 0.36
CA ALA A 89 2.33 9.47 1.57
C ALA A 89 0.84 9.74 1.36
N ILE A 90 0.49 10.83 0.64
CA ILE A 90 -0.91 11.17 0.30
C ILE A 90 -1.51 10.09 -0.59
N PHE A 91 -0.81 9.66 -1.65
CA PHE A 91 -1.30 8.58 -2.50
C PHE A 91 -1.46 7.27 -1.74
N ALA A 92 -0.54 6.95 -0.83
CA ALA A 92 -0.67 5.78 0.04
C ALA A 92 -1.89 5.89 0.96
N LEU A 93 -2.12 7.05 1.60
CA LEU A 93 -3.30 7.29 2.44
C LEU A 93 -4.60 7.08 1.66
N ILE A 94 -4.73 7.69 0.49
CA ILE A 94 -5.89 7.53 -0.38
C ILE A 94 -6.05 6.05 -0.75
N GLY A 95 -4.97 5.42 -1.20
CA GLY A 95 -4.97 4.04 -1.65
C GLY A 95 -5.41 3.05 -0.57
N PHE A 96 -4.83 3.14 0.63
CA PHE A 96 -5.20 2.27 1.75
C PHE A 96 -6.62 2.54 2.24
N THR A 97 -7.08 3.79 2.26
CA THR A 97 -8.46 4.14 2.65
C THR A 97 -9.47 3.52 1.69
N LEU A 98 -9.28 3.71 0.38
CA LEU A 98 -10.17 3.16 -0.64
C LEU A 98 -10.21 1.63 -0.60
N THR A 99 -9.03 1.00 -0.44
CA THR A 99 -8.94 -0.46 -0.35
C THR A 99 -9.60 -0.99 0.93
N LEU A 100 -9.44 -0.29 2.06
CA LEU A 100 -10.06 -0.65 3.34
C LEU A 100 -11.58 -0.56 3.26
N ILE A 101 -12.12 0.51 2.68
CA ILE A 101 -13.56 0.68 2.46
C ILE A 101 -14.10 -0.46 1.59
N SER A 102 -13.43 -0.75 0.48
CA SER A 102 -13.80 -1.86 -0.40
C SER A 102 -13.75 -3.23 0.28
N ALA A 103 -12.81 -3.45 1.20
CA ALA A 103 -12.67 -4.69 1.93
C ALA A 103 -13.72 -4.85 3.05
N ARG A 104 -14.25 -3.75 3.57
CA ARG A 104 -15.27 -3.75 4.63
C ARG A 104 -16.70 -3.92 4.12
N TYR A 105 -16.97 -3.35 2.95
CA TYR A 105 -18.30 -3.36 2.35
C TYR A 105 -18.25 -4.18 1.08
N GLU A 106 -18.78 -5.40 1.10
CA GLU A 106 -18.74 -6.37 -0.03
C GLU A 106 -19.64 -6.01 -1.22
N LEU A 107 -20.06 -4.76 -1.34
CA LEU A 107 -20.89 -4.30 -2.44
C LEU A 107 -20.12 -4.34 -3.77
N VAL A 108 -20.77 -4.82 -4.83
CA VAL A 108 -20.16 -4.96 -6.17
C VAL A 108 -19.59 -3.63 -6.68
N SER A 109 -20.30 -2.52 -6.44
CA SER A 109 -19.87 -1.16 -6.82
C SER A 109 -18.58 -0.71 -6.12
N LEU A 110 -18.33 -1.21 -4.91
CA LEU A 110 -17.12 -0.85 -4.14
C LEU A 110 -15.89 -1.69 -4.54
N LYS A 111 -16.04 -2.74 -5.34
CA LYS A 111 -14.89 -3.49 -5.89
C LYS A 111 -14.02 -2.60 -6.79
N VAL A 112 -14.66 -1.75 -7.60
CA VAL A 112 -13.93 -0.77 -8.43
C VAL A 112 -13.12 0.18 -7.56
N LEU A 113 -13.69 0.62 -6.43
CA LEU A 113 -13.00 1.49 -5.46
C LEU A 113 -11.73 0.82 -4.90
N GLY A 114 -11.80 -0.49 -4.61
CA GLY A 114 -10.63 -1.26 -4.17
C GLY A 114 -9.52 -1.31 -5.21
N TRP A 115 -9.86 -1.47 -6.49
CA TRP A 115 -8.88 -1.45 -7.58
C TRP A 115 -8.26 -0.07 -7.79
N LEU A 116 -9.05 0.99 -7.67
CA LEU A 116 -8.53 2.37 -7.65
C LEU A 116 -7.57 2.57 -6.47
N GLY A 117 -7.93 2.05 -5.29
CA GLY A 117 -7.07 2.08 -4.11
C GLY A 117 -5.72 1.41 -4.35
N ILE A 118 -5.70 0.22 -4.97
CA ILE A 118 -4.47 -0.47 -5.38
C ILE A 118 -3.65 0.38 -6.34
N GLY A 119 -4.29 1.00 -7.32
CA GLY A 119 -3.62 1.92 -8.25
C GLY A 119 -2.90 3.06 -7.52
N PHE A 120 -3.55 3.68 -6.52
CA PHE A 120 -2.94 4.73 -5.70
C PHE A 120 -1.79 4.21 -4.83
N VAL A 121 -1.89 3.00 -4.25
CA VAL A 121 -0.77 2.38 -3.51
C VAL A 121 0.43 2.17 -4.43
N LEU A 122 0.23 1.66 -5.63
CA LEU A 122 1.30 1.46 -6.62
C LEU A 122 1.91 2.79 -7.08
N LEU A 123 1.09 3.82 -7.29
CA LEU A 123 1.57 5.17 -7.60
C LEU A 123 2.43 5.74 -6.48
N SER A 124 2.08 5.50 -5.21
CA SER A 124 2.88 5.96 -4.08
C SER A 124 4.32 5.43 -4.14
N PHE A 125 4.51 4.19 -4.61
CA PHE A 125 5.83 3.58 -4.76
C PHE A 125 6.65 4.22 -5.88
N ILE A 126 6.02 4.60 -6.99
CA ILE A 126 6.68 5.31 -8.09
C ILE A 126 7.20 6.68 -7.60
N TYR A 127 6.39 7.40 -6.81
CA TYR A 127 6.80 8.69 -6.25
C TYR A 127 7.88 8.58 -5.16
N THR A 128 7.92 7.47 -4.44
CA THR A 128 8.94 7.22 -3.40
C THR A 128 10.29 6.84 -4.02
N GLY A 129 10.29 6.24 -5.23
CA GLY A 129 11.46 5.71 -5.90
C GLY A 129 12.28 6.75 -6.68
N HIS A 130 13.50 6.37 -7.07
CA HIS A 130 14.39 7.16 -7.93
C HIS A 130 14.04 7.03 -9.43
N SER A 131 13.06 6.19 -9.78
CA SER A 131 12.66 5.88 -11.15
C SER A 131 12.16 7.08 -11.96
N GLN A 132 11.71 8.13 -11.28
CA GLN A 132 11.28 9.38 -11.94
C GLN A 132 12.39 10.08 -12.72
N LYS A 133 13.65 9.88 -12.32
CA LYS A 133 14.81 10.44 -13.05
C LYS A 133 15.20 9.62 -14.28
N SER A 134 14.73 8.37 -14.36
CA SER A 134 15.13 7.39 -15.39
C SER A 134 14.15 7.31 -16.58
N GLY A 135 13.15 8.20 -16.63
CA GLY A 135 12.17 8.27 -17.71
C GLY A 135 10.96 7.33 -17.53
N ILE A 136 9.97 7.52 -18.41
CA ILE A 136 8.67 6.84 -18.31
C ILE A 136 8.77 5.33 -18.48
N LEU A 137 9.68 4.84 -19.30
CA LEU A 137 9.90 3.41 -19.52
C LEU A 137 10.34 2.72 -18.22
N ALA A 138 11.26 3.34 -17.48
CA ALA A 138 11.73 2.80 -16.20
C ALA A 138 10.60 2.76 -15.14
N GLN A 139 9.69 3.73 -15.15
CA GLN A 139 8.52 3.74 -14.28
C GLN A 139 7.54 2.61 -14.61
N ILE A 140 7.30 2.36 -15.89
CA ILE A 140 6.44 1.26 -16.36
C ILE A 140 7.05 -0.09 -15.97
N LEU A 141 8.34 -0.29 -16.22
CA LEU A 141 9.05 -1.52 -15.84
C LEU A 141 9.04 -1.74 -14.32
N LEU A 142 9.25 -0.67 -13.55
CA LEU A 142 9.13 -0.73 -12.09
C LEU A 142 7.72 -1.13 -11.66
N LEU A 143 6.68 -0.58 -12.28
CA LEU A 143 5.29 -0.92 -11.97
C LEU A 143 5.02 -2.41 -12.21
N PHE A 144 5.42 -2.95 -13.36
CA PHE A 144 5.30 -4.38 -13.64
C PHE A 144 6.06 -5.24 -12.64
N HIS A 145 7.29 -4.85 -12.32
CA HIS A 145 8.10 -5.54 -11.33
C HIS A 145 7.41 -5.56 -9.95
N LEU A 146 6.89 -4.42 -9.50
CA LEU A 146 6.18 -4.31 -8.23
C LEU A 146 4.90 -5.15 -8.20
N ILE A 147 4.15 -5.23 -9.30
CA ILE A 147 2.97 -6.11 -9.39
C ILE A 147 3.37 -7.58 -9.26
N CYS A 148 4.43 -8.00 -9.93
CA CYS A 148 4.93 -9.38 -9.84
C CYS A 148 5.40 -9.72 -8.41
N VAL A 149 6.17 -8.83 -7.79
CA VAL A 149 6.66 -9.01 -6.41
C VAL A 149 5.49 -8.99 -5.42
N ALA A 150 4.52 -8.10 -5.61
CA ALA A 150 3.32 -8.04 -4.78
C ALA A 150 2.51 -9.33 -4.86
N PHE A 151 2.28 -9.82 -6.07
CA PHE A 151 1.58 -11.09 -6.27
C PHE A 151 2.29 -12.24 -5.57
N TRP A 152 3.60 -12.32 -5.69
CA TRP A 152 4.40 -13.36 -5.05
C TRP A 152 4.34 -13.29 -3.53
N LEU A 153 4.59 -12.11 -2.95
CA LEU A 153 4.52 -11.86 -1.51
C LEU A 153 3.12 -12.08 -0.93
N GLY A 154 2.10 -11.53 -1.59
CA GLY A 154 0.71 -11.61 -1.13
C GLY A 154 0.10 -13.00 -1.28
N SER A 155 0.64 -13.85 -2.15
CA SER A 155 0.19 -15.25 -2.34
C SER A 155 0.69 -16.19 -1.24
N PHE A 156 1.78 -15.84 -0.55
CA PHE A 156 2.47 -16.76 0.36
C PHE A 156 1.56 -17.27 1.49
N ILE A 157 0.90 -16.36 2.19
CA ILE A 157 0.03 -16.71 3.32
C ILE A 157 -1.24 -17.44 2.85
N PRO A 158 -1.97 -16.97 1.83
CA PRO A 158 -3.13 -17.69 1.32
C PRO A 158 -2.81 -19.10 0.79
N LEU A 159 -1.72 -19.24 0.06
CA LEU A 159 -1.29 -20.57 -0.45
C LEU A 159 -0.93 -21.52 0.69
N TYR A 160 -0.20 -21.03 1.69
CA TYR A 160 0.12 -21.83 2.87
C TYR A 160 -1.15 -22.36 3.55
N ASN A 161 -2.15 -21.47 3.75
CA ASN A 161 -3.43 -21.85 4.35
C ASN A 161 -4.17 -22.88 3.48
N MET A 162 -4.21 -22.70 2.16
CA MET A 162 -4.83 -23.67 1.25
C MET A 162 -4.17 -25.05 1.34
N CYS A 163 -2.83 -25.10 1.37
CA CYS A 163 -2.09 -26.35 1.49
C CYS A 163 -2.27 -27.03 2.86
N SER A 164 -2.42 -26.25 3.93
CA SER A 164 -2.62 -26.78 5.28
C SER A 164 -4.03 -27.29 5.52
N SER A 165 -5.04 -26.68 4.86
CA SER A 165 -6.44 -27.10 4.95
C SER A 165 -6.78 -28.33 4.09
N ALA A 166 -5.87 -28.72 3.18
CA ALA A 166 -6.05 -29.89 2.32
C ALA A 166 -5.58 -31.22 2.95
N LYS A 167 -5.13 -31.17 4.21
CA LYS A 167 -4.79 -32.35 5.04
C LYS A 167 -5.94 -32.68 5.99
#